data_e24b95bd7ce9c27dc6a2cdd85de30fc2
#
_entry.id   e24b95bd7ce9c27dc6a2cdd85de30fc2
#
_cell.length_a   1.000
_cell.length_b   1.000
_cell.length_c   1.000
_cell.angle_alpha   90.00
_cell.angle_beta   90.00
_cell.angle_gamma   90.00
#
_symmetry.space_group_name_H-M   'P 1'
#
loop_
_entity.id
_entity.type
_entity.pdbx_description
1 polymer ?
#
loop_
_entity_poly.entity_id
_entity_poly.type
_entity_poly.pdbx_seq_one_letter_code
_entity_poly.pdbx_strand_id
1 'polypeptide(L)'
;MWIVEKSQSFVTRVRTKAYARSEEWRNNPLNPKHVSLPADDWVVVNEQLRREAASTGFEFNDFEVEIDDYNEFKRLTNVSSFYALGYRDKKILEHFIAHELLGLKAGHVYLDVASEASPFPAVFRHTFGVVAYSQDLTYNPGVHGHRIGSDAAAIPLPDGTVDGVSLQCAFEHFEGDCDSRFIGEVSRLLRPGGACVIVPLYVGLAHLNIFDPVLHSGPFVQDANATMIGELDLGGSFERIYSPAALERIIRPDLDVKYTLYRVRGVQQINADRKHPVHRVRYALLIRKPHASNVSVSTRSERAASA
;
A
#
# COMPACT_ATOMS: atom_id res chain seq x y z
N MET A 1 2.70 -13.04 12.51
CA MET A 1 1.53 -13.66 11.82
C MET A 1 1.89 -15.00 11.18
N TRP A 2 3.02 -15.16 10.53
CA TRP A 2 3.38 -16.43 9.83
C TRP A 2 3.47 -17.69 10.73
N ILE A 3 3.84 -17.56 12.00
CA ILE A 3 3.89 -18.67 12.96
C ILE A 3 2.51 -18.86 13.63
N VAL A 4 1.75 -17.81 13.82
CA VAL A 4 0.37 -17.87 14.33
C VAL A 4 -0.58 -18.42 13.25
N GLU A 5 -0.34 -18.11 11.96
CA GLU A 5 -1.10 -18.69 10.84
C GLU A 5 -1.02 -20.22 10.76
N LYS A 6 0.10 -20.85 11.12
CA LYS A 6 0.19 -22.31 11.03
C LYS A 6 -0.66 -23.05 12.06
N SER A 7 -0.86 -22.51 13.24
CA SER A 7 -1.71 -23.14 14.27
C SER A 7 -3.18 -22.71 14.18
N GLN A 8 -3.47 -21.47 13.80
CA GLN A 8 -4.83 -21.05 13.42
C GLN A 8 -5.28 -21.66 12.09
N SER A 9 -4.35 -22.01 11.20
CA SER A 9 -4.65 -22.44 9.84
C SER A 9 -5.48 -23.71 9.76
N PHE A 10 -5.29 -24.70 10.65
CA PHE A 10 -6.06 -25.94 10.58
C PHE A 10 -7.50 -25.75 11.05
N VAL A 11 -7.71 -25.13 12.19
CA VAL A 11 -9.06 -24.86 12.73
C VAL A 11 -9.81 -23.92 11.82
N THR A 12 -9.15 -22.86 11.35
CA THR A 12 -9.73 -21.90 10.39
C THR A 12 -10.10 -22.59 9.09
N ARG A 13 -9.21 -23.40 8.50
CA ARG A 13 -9.53 -24.15 7.26
C ARG A 13 -10.68 -25.14 7.42
N VAL A 14 -10.79 -25.79 8.59
CA VAL A 14 -11.93 -26.68 8.87
C VAL A 14 -13.23 -25.86 8.97
N ARG A 15 -13.19 -24.72 9.68
CA ARG A 15 -14.35 -23.82 9.82
C ARG A 15 -14.76 -23.25 8.46
N THR A 16 -13.83 -22.75 7.66
CA THR A 16 -14.07 -22.23 6.31
C THR A 16 -14.69 -23.30 5.41
N LYS A 17 -14.15 -24.54 5.41
CA LYS A 17 -14.71 -25.64 4.62
C LYS A 17 -16.12 -26.05 5.08
N ALA A 18 -16.37 -26.03 6.38
CA ALA A 18 -17.68 -26.32 6.94
C ALA A 18 -18.69 -25.22 6.55
N TYR A 19 -18.30 -23.97 6.71
CA TYR A 19 -19.11 -22.80 6.34
C TYR A 19 -19.39 -22.74 4.86
N ALA A 20 -18.41 -23.01 4.01
CA ALA A 20 -18.56 -23.07 2.55
C ALA A 20 -19.65 -24.05 2.07
N ARG A 21 -19.91 -25.11 2.87
CA ARG A 21 -20.95 -26.10 2.57
C ARG A 21 -22.29 -25.82 3.26
N SER A 22 -22.35 -24.83 4.12
CA SER A 22 -23.55 -24.51 4.90
C SER A 22 -24.64 -23.90 4.01
N GLU A 23 -25.88 -24.04 4.45
CA GLU A 23 -27.02 -23.36 3.83
C GLU A 23 -26.93 -21.84 4.08
N GLU A 24 -26.42 -21.45 5.24
CA GLU A 24 -26.14 -20.07 5.60
C GLU A 24 -25.27 -19.37 4.55
N TRP A 25 -24.13 -19.98 4.17
CA TRP A 25 -23.28 -19.42 3.13
C TRP A 25 -23.94 -19.42 1.75
N ARG A 26 -24.63 -20.48 1.38
CA ARG A 26 -25.31 -20.55 0.08
C ARG A 26 -26.35 -19.45 -0.11
N ASN A 27 -27.02 -19.06 0.98
CA ASN A 27 -28.08 -18.04 0.99
C ASN A 27 -27.56 -16.67 1.41
N ASN A 28 -26.27 -16.53 1.76
CA ASN A 28 -25.69 -15.26 2.18
C ASN A 28 -25.70 -14.27 0.99
N PRO A 29 -26.26 -13.07 1.15
CA PRO A 29 -26.31 -12.06 0.08
C PRO A 29 -24.91 -11.61 -0.36
N LEU A 30 -23.90 -11.76 0.49
CA LEU A 30 -22.51 -11.45 0.17
C LEU A 30 -21.81 -12.55 -0.63
N ASN A 31 -22.44 -13.73 -0.80
CA ASN A 31 -21.86 -14.80 -1.59
C ASN A 31 -21.66 -14.33 -3.04
N PRO A 32 -20.46 -14.49 -3.63
CA PRO A 32 -20.15 -13.99 -4.99
C PRO A 32 -21.13 -14.47 -6.07
N LYS A 33 -21.81 -15.61 -5.84
CA LYS A 33 -22.83 -16.12 -6.76
C LYS A 33 -24.06 -15.23 -6.88
N HIS A 34 -24.30 -14.37 -5.87
CA HIS A 34 -25.43 -13.45 -5.84
C HIS A 34 -25.04 -12.03 -6.25
N VAL A 35 -23.74 -11.78 -6.49
CA VAL A 35 -23.23 -10.46 -6.84
C VAL A 35 -22.78 -10.50 -8.31
N SER A 36 -23.35 -9.63 -9.13
CA SER A 36 -22.92 -9.45 -10.51
C SER A 36 -21.86 -8.34 -10.57
N LEU A 37 -20.66 -8.70 -10.95
CA LEU A 37 -19.56 -7.75 -11.15
C LEU A 37 -19.15 -7.68 -12.61
N PRO A 38 -18.79 -6.50 -13.12
CA PRO A 38 -18.12 -6.41 -14.39
C PRO A 38 -16.74 -7.09 -14.32
N ALA A 39 -16.40 -7.85 -15.34
CA ALA A 39 -15.03 -8.32 -15.48
C ALA A 39 -14.09 -7.11 -15.72
N ASP A 40 -12.94 -7.10 -15.07
CA ASP A 40 -11.95 -6.04 -15.28
C ASP A 40 -11.47 -6.03 -16.73
N ASP A 41 -11.74 -4.93 -17.41
CA ASP A 41 -11.11 -4.56 -18.68
C ASP A 41 -10.05 -3.50 -18.41
N TRP A 42 -8.79 -3.90 -18.50
CA TRP A 42 -7.66 -3.03 -18.14
C TRP A 42 -7.47 -1.86 -19.10
N VAL A 43 -7.99 -1.92 -20.31
CA VAL A 43 -8.01 -0.76 -21.22
C VAL A 43 -8.99 0.26 -20.67
N VAL A 44 -10.20 -0.17 -20.33
CA VAL A 44 -11.24 0.69 -19.74
C VAL A 44 -10.81 1.26 -18.40
N VAL A 45 -10.23 0.45 -17.51
CA VAL A 45 -9.70 0.92 -16.21
C VAL A 45 -8.68 2.03 -16.43
N ASN A 46 -7.70 1.83 -17.33
CA ASN A 46 -6.65 2.81 -17.59
C ASN A 46 -7.21 4.10 -18.24
N GLU A 47 -8.22 4.01 -19.08
CA GLU A 47 -8.89 5.20 -19.65
C GLU A 47 -9.65 5.99 -18.58
N GLN A 48 -10.35 5.29 -17.69
CA GLN A 48 -11.03 5.92 -16.56
C GLN A 48 -10.01 6.59 -15.61
N LEU A 49 -8.89 5.92 -15.29
CA LEU A 49 -7.83 6.50 -14.48
C LEU A 49 -7.25 7.78 -15.09
N ARG A 50 -7.07 7.85 -16.41
CA ARG A 50 -6.63 9.09 -17.06
C ARG A 50 -7.65 10.23 -16.93
N ARG A 51 -8.94 9.92 -17.01
CA ARG A 51 -10.01 10.92 -16.82
C ARG A 51 -10.04 11.41 -15.38
N GLU A 52 -9.97 10.51 -14.42
CA GLU A 52 -9.94 10.85 -12.99
C GLU A 52 -8.69 11.67 -12.62
N ALA A 53 -7.53 11.34 -13.19
CA ALA A 53 -6.30 12.11 -12.99
C ALA A 53 -6.47 13.57 -13.39
N ALA A 54 -7.16 13.83 -14.52
CA ALA A 54 -7.42 15.18 -14.98
C ALA A 54 -8.39 15.95 -14.08
N SER A 55 -9.31 15.28 -13.37
CA SER A 55 -10.34 15.90 -12.52
C SER A 55 -9.93 16.04 -11.07
N THR A 56 -9.19 15.07 -10.52
CA THR A 56 -8.85 14.99 -9.09
C THR A 56 -7.43 15.47 -8.75
N GLY A 57 -6.61 15.78 -9.77
CA GLY A 57 -5.31 16.41 -9.56
C GLY A 57 -4.18 15.45 -9.17
N PHE A 58 -4.27 14.19 -9.55
CA PHE A 58 -3.13 13.28 -9.51
C PHE A 58 -2.54 13.06 -10.91
N GLU A 59 -1.28 12.67 -10.99
CA GLU A 59 -0.64 12.27 -12.24
C GLU A 59 -0.85 10.76 -12.46
N PHE A 60 -1.04 10.33 -13.73
CA PHE A 60 -1.11 8.93 -14.12
C PHE A 60 -0.05 8.61 -15.15
N ASN A 61 0.97 7.84 -14.74
CA ASN A 61 2.17 7.56 -15.52
C ASN A 61 2.42 6.05 -15.63
N ASP A 62 3.34 5.64 -16.50
CA ASP A 62 3.86 4.27 -16.55
C ASP A 62 5.15 4.16 -15.72
N PHE A 63 5.29 3.06 -15.00
CA PHE A 63 6.53 2.60 -14.38
C PHE A 63 6.96 1.33 -15.10
N GLU A 64 8.03 1.41 -15.87
CA GLU A 64 8.58 0.24 -16.55
C GLU A 64 9.57 -0.46 -15.62
N VAL A 65 9.40 -1.76 -15.44
CA VAL A 65 10.32 -2.61 -14.68
C VAL A 65 11.41 -3.07 -15.62
N GLU A 66 12.57 -2.42 -15.53
CA GLU A 66 13.77 -2.87 -16.23
C GLU A 66 14.29 -4.14 -15.58
N ILE A 67 14.33 -5.23 -16.35
CA ILE A 67 14.61 -6.57 -15.80
C ILE A 67 16.03 -6.67 -15.24
N ASP A 68 16.99 -5.96 -15.81
CA ASP A 68 18.38 -5.96 -15.34
C ASP A 68 18.49 -5.24 -13.99
N ASP A 69 17.80 -4.12 -13.80
CA ASP A 69 17.75 -3.38 -12.53
C ASP A 69 17.06 -4.19 -11.46
N TYR A 70 15.93 -4.86 -11.80
CA TYR A 70 15.26 -5.78 -10.89
C TYR A 70 16.17 -6.94 -10.45
N ASN A 71 16.88 -7.56 -11.37
CA ASN A 71 17.80 -8.65 -11.08
C ASN A 71 18.98 -8.18 -10.22
N GLU A 72 19.51 -6.99 -10.47
CA GLU A 72 20.56 -6.38 -9.65
C GLU A 72 20.05 -6.10 -8.23
N PHE A 73 18.86 -5.49 -8.06
CA PHE A 73 18.22 -5.29 -6.76
C PHE A 73 18.04 -6.62 -6.02
N LYS A 74 17.57 -7.67 -6.71
CA LYS A 74 17.40 -9.01 -6.16
C LYS A 74 18.73 -9.60 -5.68
N ARG A 75 19.81 -9.38 -6.44
CA ARG A 75 21.17 -9.83 -6.10
C ARG A 75 21.73 -9.06 -4.90
N LEU A 76 21.60 -7.74 -4.88
CA LEU A 76 22.10 -6.87 -3.82
C LEU A 76 21.40 -7.14 -2.49
N THR A 77 20.09 -7.31 -2.52
CA THR A 77 19.30 -7.51 -1.30
C THR A 77 19.38 -8.93 -0.76
N ASN A 78 19.68 -9.92 -1.61
CA ASN A 78 19.83 -11.35 -1.25
C ASN A 78 18.70 -11.90 -0.35
N VAL A 79 17.48 -11.38 -0.49
CA VAL A 79 16.35 -11.73 0.39
C VAL A 79 15.59 -12.98 -0.04
N SER A 80 16.05 -13.64 -1.10
CA SER A 80 15.36 -14.81 -1.66
C SER A 80 15.19 -15.97 -0.67
N SER A 81 15.99 -16.03 0.40
CA SER A 81 15.88 -17.04 1.45
C SER A 81 14.80 -16.74 2.50
N PHE A 82 14.33 -15.50 2.62
CA PHE A 82 13.39 -15.07 3.65
C PHE A 82 11.93 -15.35 3.29
N TYR A 83 11.59 -15.35 2.00
CA TYR A 83 10.22 -15.57 1.55
C TYR A 83 9.97 -17.03 1.16
N ALA A 84 8.81 -17.54 1.52
CA ALA A 84 8.34 -18.82 0.98
C ALA A 84 8.32 -18.74 -0.55
N LEU A 85 8.65 -19.87 -1.20
CA LEU A 85 8.83 -19.95 -2.66
C LEU A 85 7.71 -19.27 -3.48
N GLY A 86 6.46 -19.30 -2.99
CA GLY A 86 5.31 -18.76 -3.69
C GLY A 86 5.14 -17.23 -3.66
N TYR A 87 5.73 -16.55 -2.69
CA TYR A 87 5.61 -15.09 -2.54
C TYR A 87 6.84 -14.32 -3.00
N ARG A 88 7.94 -15.01 -3.20
CA ARG A 88 9.26 -14.43 -3.35
C ARG A 88 9.33 -13.34 -4.41
N ASP A 89 9.02 -13.68 -5.65
CA ASP A 89 9.22 -12.76 -6.77
C ASP A 89 8.24 -11.58 -6.69
N LYS A 90 7.00 -11.79 -6.23
CA LYS A 90 6.02 -10.72 -6.00
C LYS A 90 6.54 -9.75 -4.92
N LYS A 91 6.99 -10.26 -3.77
CA LYS A 91 7.49 -9.41 -2.67
C LYS A 91 8.77 -8.66 -3.05
N ILE A 92 9.70 -9.32 -3.76
CA ILE A 92 10.90 -8.64 -4.25
C ILE A 92 10.53 -7.53 -5.23
N LEU A 93 9.56 -7.76 -6.13
CA LEU A 93 9.08 -6.76 -7.07
C LEU A 93 8.45 -5.56 -6.36
N GLU A 94 7.62 -5.79 -5.35
CA GLU A 94 7.00 -4.71 -4.56
C GLU A 94 8.07 -3.83 -3.90
N HIS A 95 9.08 -4.43 -3.29
CA HIS A 95 10.18 -3.69 -2.66
C HIS A 95 11.10 -3.02 -3.67
N PHE A 96 11.33 -3.64 -4.83
CA PHE A 96 12.06 -3.01 -5.93
C PHE A 96 11.37 -1.73 -6.40
N ILE A 97 10.07 -1.80 -6.68
CA ILE A 97 9.28 -0.63 -7.08
C ILE A 97 9.34 0.45 -6.00
N ALA A 98 9.19 0.07 -4.72
CA ALA A 98 9.28 1.03 -3.61
C ALA A 98 10.68 1.66 -3.54
N HIS A 99 11.76 0.88 -3.71
CA HIS A 99 13.13 1.37 -3.72
C HIS A 99 13.36 2.41 -4.82
N GLU A 100 12.98 2.09 -6.06
CA GLU A 100 13.14 2.97 -7.21
C GLU A 100 12.37 4.27 -7.06
N LEU A 101 11.09 4.19 -6.67
CA LEU A 101 10.23 5.36 -6.54
C LEU A 101 10.59 6.26 -5.35
N LEU A 102 11.10 5.69 -4.25
CA LEU A 102 11.53 6.45 -3.08
C LEU A 102 12.88 7.15 -3.30
N GLY A 103 13.79 6.55 -4.07
CA GLY A 103 15.12 7.10 -4.33
C GLY A 103 15.92 7.36 -3.04
N LEU A 104 15.84 6.44 -2.08
CA LEU A 104 16.49 6.57 -0.77
C LEU A 104 18.02 6.61 -0.89
N LYS A 105 18.65 7.40 -0.02
CA LYS A 105 20.11 7.54 0.09
C LYS A 105 20.58 7.15 1.48
N ALA A 106 21.85 6.84 1.62
CA ALA A 106 22.46 6.58 2.92
C ALA A 106 22.17 7.74 3.90
N GLY A 107 21.78 7.40 5.13
CA GLY A 107 21.38 8.33 6.17
C GLY A 107 19.92 8.80 6.10
N HIS A 108 19.17 8.52 5.02
CA HIS A 108 17.73 8.80 4.99
C HIS A 108 16.98 7.95 6.00
N VAL A 109 15.92 8.51 6.57
CA VAL A 109 15.00 7.80 7.47
C VAL A 109 13.90 7.14 6.64
N TYR A 110 13.83 5.82 6.73
CA TYR A 110 12.87 4.97 6.03
C TYR A 110 11.94 4.25 7.00
N LEU A 111 10.66 4.19 6.67
CA LEU A 111 9.64 3.51 7.44
C LEU A 111 8.88 2.50 6.57
N ASP A 112 8.96 1.22 6.96
CA ASP A 112 8.17 0.12 6.38
C ASP A 112 6.92 -0.06 7.25
N VAL A 113 5.75 0.27 6.68
CA VAL A 113 4.46 0.27 7.39
C VAL A 113 3.74 -1.05 7.17
N ALA A 114 3.08 -1.55 8.22
CA ALA A 114 2.48 -2.88 8.28
C ALA A 114 3.51 -3.96 7.89
N SER A 115 4.70 -3.80 8.43
CA SER A 115 5.92 -4.53 8.05
C SER A 115 5.89 -5.98 8.49
N GLU A 116 5.14 -6.31 9.55
CA GLU A 116 5.06 -7.64 10.15
C GLU A 116 6.46 -8.26 10.36
N ALA A 117 6.75 -9.33 9.65
CA ALA A 117 8.04 -10.02 9.67
C ALA A 117 8.89 -9.73 8.42
N SER A 118 8.64 -8.61 7.74
CA SER A 118 9.40 -8.21 6.55
C SER A 118 10.90 -8.07 6.87
N PRO A 119 11.79 -8.69 6.10
CA PRO A 119 13.23 -8.52 6.28
C PRO A 119 13.74 -7.19 5.72
N PHE A 120 12.96 -6.49 4.90
CA PHE A 120 13.43 -5.35 4.11
C PHE A 120 13.94 -4.17 4.93
N PRO A 121 13.36 -3.76 6.05
CA PRO A 121 13.96 -2.70 6.85
C PRO A 121 15.38 -3.01 7.30
N ALA A 122 15.65 -4.28 7.69
CA ALA A 122 16.99 -4.71 8.05
C ALA A 122 17.92 -4.76 6.84
N VAL A 123 17.44 -5.26 5.72
CA VAL A 123 18.17 -5.31 4.45
C VAL A 123 18.51 -3.90 3.97
N PHE A 124 17.57 -2.98 4.01
CA PHE A 124 17.80 -1.59 3.58
C PHE A 124 18.84 -0.88 4.46
N ARG A 125 18.81 -1.12 5.78
CA ARG A 125 19.89 -0.61 6.67
C ARG A 125 21.25 -1.13 6.24
N HIS A 126 21.35 -2.43 6.00
CA HIS A 126 22.63 -3.07 5.70
C HIS A 126 23.14 -2.75 4.30
N THR A 127 22.25 -2.79 3.30
CA THR A 127 22.63 -2.66 1.89
C THR A 127 22.76 -1.21 1.44
N PHE A 128 21.85 -0.35 1.88
CA PHE A 128 21.75 1.03 1.38
C PHE A 128 22.11 2.09 2.44
N GLY A 129 22.44 1.68 3.68
CA GLY A 129 22.87 2.60 4.72
C GLY A 129 21.79 3.55 5.24
N VAL A 130 20.52 3.23 5.02
CA VAL A 130 19.39 4.04 5.53
C VAL A 130 19.12 3.75 6.99
N VAL A 131 18.49 4.70 7.70
CA VAL A 131 17.96 4.50 9.06
C VAL A 131 16.53 3.96 8.91
N ALA A 132 16.36 2.64 8.94
CA ALA A 132 15.08 2.02 8.65
C ALA A 132 14.36 1.53 9.92
N TYR A 133 13.05 1.80 9.96
CA TYR A 133 12.12 1.33 10.98
C TYR A 133 11.08 0.38 10.37
N SER A 134 10.62 -0.57 11.18
CA SER A 134 9.46 -1.43 10.90
C SER A 134 8.31 -0.98 11.79
N GLN A 135 7.18 -0.66 11.21
CA GLN A 135 5.95 -0.35 11.95
C GLN A 135 4.92 -1.48 11.73
N ASP A 136 4.26 -1.91 12.80
CA ASP A 136 3.16 -2.86 12.70
C ASP A 136 2.22 -2.74 13.91
N LEU A 137 0.93 -3.02 13.68
CA LEU A 137 -0.10 -3.03 14.74
C LEU A 137 0.13 -4.14 15.77
N THR A 138 0.81 -5.23 15.36
CA THR A 138 1.06 -6.42 16.21
C THR A 138 2.29 -6.28 17.10
N TYR A 139 3.09 -5.24 16.93
CA TYR A 139 4.26 -4.99 17.78
C TYR A 139 3.86 -4.39 19.13
N ASN A 140 4.75 -4.49 20.11
CA ASN A 140 4.56 -3.82 21.40
C ASN A 140 4.37 -2.30 21.19
N PRO A 141 3.35 -1.67 21.82
CA PRO A 141 3.06 -0.26 21.63
C PRO A 141 4.25 0.66 21.89
N GLY A 142 4.46 1.64 21.01
CA GLY A 142 5.54 2.62 21.10
C GLY A 142 6.77 2.28 20.26
N VAL A 143 7.84 3.05 20.45
CA VAL A 143 9.11 2.92 19.70
C VAL A 143 10.10 2.07 20.49
N HIS A 144 10.51 0.93 19.94
CA HIS A 144 11.43 -0.02 20.55
C HIS A 144 12.60 -0.32 19.59
N GLY A 145 13.66 0.48 19.65
CA GLY A 145 14.78 0.38 18.69
C GLY A 145 14.31 0.70 17.28
N HIS A 146 14.36 -0.29 16.39
CA HIS A 146 13.89 -0.15 15.01
C HIS A 146 12.44 -0.63 14.77
N ARG A 147 11.72 -1.00 15.83
CA ARG A 147 10.32 -1.44 15.74
C ARG A 147 9.39 -0.41 16.36
N ILE A 148 8.26 -0.19 15.72
CA ILE A 148 7.23 0.75 16.16
C ILE A 148 5.91 0.01 16.20
N GLY A 149 5.34 -0.16 17.40
CA GLY A 149 4.01 -0.73 17.59
C GLY A 149 2.97 0.40 17.64
N SER A 150 2.15 0.50 16.62
CA SER A 150 1.09 1.52 16.53
C SER A 150 0.07 1.21 15.45
N ASP A 151 -1.06 1.92 15.47
CA ASP A 151 -1.90 2.10 14.29
C ASP A 151 -1.09 2.83 13.20
N ALA A 152 -1.21 2.40 11.95
CA ALA A 152 -0.58 3.05 10.80
C ALA A 152 -1.07 4.49 10.58
N ALA A 153 -2.27 4.81 11.04
CA ALA A 153 -2.84 6.16 11.00
C ALA A 153 -2.49 7.02 12.23
N ALA A 154 -1.60 6.54 13.14
CA ALA A 154 -1.17 7.25 14.34
C ALA A 154 0.22 6.76 14.79
N ILE A 155 1.24 7.02 13.99
CA ILE A 155 2.61 6.54 14.22
C ILE A 155 3.35 7.49 15.18
N PRO A 156 3.94 7.01 16.29
CA PRO A 156 4.55 7.86 17.31
C PRO A 156 5.94 8.36 16.88
N LEU A 157 6.02 8.99 15.72
CA LEU A 157 7.20 9.71 15.24
C LEU A 157 6.87 11.20 15.08
N PRO A 158 7.84 12.11 15.26
CA PRO A 158 7.63 13.54 15.06
C PRO A 158 7.29 13.89 13.61
N ASP A 159 6.63 15.04 13.44
CA ASP A 159 6.28 15.58 12.11
C ASP A 159 7.55 15.86 11.29
N GLY A 160 7.49 15.59 10.01
CA GLY A 160 8.54 15.96 9.06
C GLY A 160 9.90 15.27 9.30
N THR A 161 9.89 14.06 9.84
CA THR A 161 11.14 13.33 10.18
C THR A 161 11.49 12.20 9.24
N VAL A 162 10.56 11.77 8.37
CA VAL A 162 10.72 10.60 7.51
C VAL A 162 10.98 11.01 6.07
N ASP A 163 11.98 10.40 5.44
CA ASP A 163 12.34 10.58 4.04
C ASP A 163 11.52 9.70 3.10
N GLY A 164 11.33 8.45 3.52
CA GLY A 164 10.63 7.47 2.74
C GLY A 164 9.73 6.58 3.57
N VAL A 165 8.51 6.38 3.10
CA VAL A 165 7.54 5.43 3.65
C VAL A 165 7.20 4.43 2.58
N SER A 166 7.11 3.15 2.92
CA SER A 166 6.52 2.17 2.01
C SER A 166 5.51 1.28 2.71
N LEU A 167 4.56 0.79 1.94
CA LEU A 167 3.51 -0.10 2.39
C LEU A 167 3.23 -1.13 1.29
N GLN A 168 3.51 -2.41 1.60
CA GLN A 168 3.44 -3.50 0.63
C GLN A 168 2.37 -4.53 1.01
N CYS A 169 1.36 -4.71 0.14
CA CYS A 169 0.26 -5.66 0.35
C CYS A 169 -0.39 -5.55 1.74
N ALA A 170 -0.74 -4.35 2.14
CA ALA A 170 -1.39 -4.10 3.42
C ALA A 170 -2.47 -3.02 3.33
N PHE A 171 -2.36 -2.07 2.39
CA PHE A 171 -3.29 -0.96 2.25
C PHE A 171 -4.71 -1.42 1.92
N GLU A 172 -4.84 -2.50 1.18
CA GLU A 172 -6.11 -3.15 0.87
C GLU A 172 -6.85 -3.64 2.11
N HIS A 173 -6.14 -3.91 3.20
CA HIS A 173 -6.69 -4.39 4.47
C HIS A 173 -7.10 -3.26 5.44
N PHE A 174 -6.94 -2.00 5.05
CA PHE A 174 -7.32 -0.85 5.89
C PHE A 174 -8.82 -0.63 5.82
N GLU A 175 -9.54 -1.15 6.82
CA GLU A 175 -11.00 -1.08 6.93
C GLU A 175 -11.48 0.31 7.36
N GLY A 176 -12.72 0.66 7.00
CA GLY A 176 -13.34 1.93 7.35
C GLY A 176 -12.60 3.12 6.74
N ASP A 177 -12.26 4.11 7.56
CA ASP A 177 -11.54 5.33 7.16
C ASP A 177 -10.01 5.25 7.35
N CYS A 178 -9.49 4.09 7.73
CA CYS A 178 -8.07 3.91 8.02
C CYS A 178 -7.17 4.26 6.83
N ASP A 179 -7.63 4.01 5.60
CA ASP A 179 -6.93 4.38 4.38
C ASP A 179 -6.72 5.89 4.25
N SER A 180 -7.78 6.68 4.37
CA SER A 180 -7.69 8.14 4.26
C SER A 180 -6.98 8.79 5.46
N ARG A 181 -7.14 8.24 6.67
CA ARG A 181 -6.38 8.68 7.86
C ARG A 181 -4.88 8.41 7.71
N PHE A 182 -4.51 7.24 7.15
CA PHE A 182 -3.12 6.91 6.85
C PHE A 182 -2.50 7.92 5.86
N ILE A 183 -3.21 8.34 4.82
CA ILE A 183 -2.72 9.37 3.90
C ILE A 183 -2.43 10.69 4.63
N GLY A 184 -3.30 11.07 5.58
CA GLY A 184 -3.06 12.22 6.46
C GLY A 184 -1.80 12.06 7.31
N GLU A 185 -1.62 10.87 7.88
CA GLU A 185 -0.45 10.55 8.71
C GLU A 185 0.85 10.56 7.88
N VAL A 186 0.83 10.03 6.65
CA VAL A 186 1.94 10.13 5.70
C VAL A 186 2.31 11.58 5.44
N SER A 187 1.33 12.44 5.16
CA SER A 187 1.59 13.88 4.95
C SER A 187 2.25 14.54 6.16
N ARG A 188 1.88 14.14 7.39
CA ARG A 188 2.49 14.62 8.64
C ARG A 188 3.94 14.16 8.79
N LEU A 189 4.18 12.87 8.58
CA LEU A 189 5.48 12.23 8.81
C LEU A 189 6.55 12.65 7.81
N LEU A 190 6.16 12.82 6.53
CA LEU A 190 7.11 13.15 5.49
C LEU A 190 7.74 14.53 5.70
N ARG A 191 9.05 14.59 5.60
CA ARG A 191 9.77 15.85 5.48
C ARG A 191 9.60 16.45 4.07
N PRO A 192 9.84 17.75 3.89
CA PRO A 192 9.87 18.33 2.55
C PRO A 192 10.81 17.56 1.61
N GLY A 193 10.33 17.14 0.45
CA GLY A 193 11.02 16.28 -0.50
C GLY A 193 10.89 14.78 -0.23
N GLY A 194 10.35 14.38 0.92
CA GLY A 194 10.08 12.98 1.25
C GLY A 194 8.94 12.36 0.43
N ALA A 195 8.86 11.04 0.41
CA ALA A 195 7.87 10.32 -0.38
C ALA A 195 7.33 9.07 0.33
N CYS A 196 6.10 8.67 -0.04
CA CYS A 196 5.52 7.39 0.34
C CYS A 196 5.14 6.60 -0.90
N VAL A 197 5.34 5.28 -0.87
CA VAL A 197 4.93 4.35 -1.93
C VAL A 197 4.00 3.30 -1.36
N ILE A 198 2.81 3.18 -1.95
CA ILE A 198 1.85 2.10 -1.68
C ILE A 198 1.88 1.16 -2.88
N VAL A 199 2.26 -0.11 -2.67
CA VAL A 199 2.38 -1.10 -3.74
C VAL A 199 2.08 -2.53 -3.27
N PRO A 200 1.21 -3.28 -3.96
CA PRO A 200 0.33 -2.79 -5.02
C PRO A 200 -0.79 -1.90 -4.49
N LEU A 201 -1.28 -0.98 -5.31
CA LEU A 201 -2.61 -0.40 -5.12
C LEU A 201 -3.61 -1.19 -5.97
N TYR A 202 -4.61 -1.78 -5.34
CA TYR A 202 -5.62 -2.55 -6.06
C TYR A 202 -6.72 -1.63 -6.62
N VAL A 203 -6.74 -1.55 -7.95
CA VAL A 203 -7.74 -0.78 -8.70
C VAL A 203 -8.42 -1.69 -9.73
N GLY A 204 -9.73 -1.61 -9.84
CA GLY A 204 -10.56 -2.35 -10.79
C GLY A 204 -11.69 -1.48 -11.35
N LEU A 205 -12.59 -2.05 -12.13
CA LEU A 205 -13.78 -1.33 -12.64
C LEU A 205 -14.78 -1.02 -11.54
N ALA A 206 -14.92 -1.90 -10.56
CA ALA A 206 -15.84 -1.76 -9.44
C ALA A 206 -15.10 -1.38 -8.16
N HIS A 207 -15.74 -0.54 -7.32
CA HIS A 207 -15.30 -0.34 -5.94
C HIS A 207 -15.85 -1.46 -5.07
N LEU A 208 -14.95 -2.23 -4.42
CA LEU A 208 -15.33 -3.41 -3.67
C LEU A 208 -14.83 -3.36 -2.24
N ASN A 209 -15.70 -3.78 -1.33
CA ASN A 209 -15.33 -4.22 0.02
C ASN A 209 -15.53 -5.73 0.10
N ILE A 210 -14.44 -6.47 0.28
CA ILE A 210 -14.42 -7.93 0.30
C ILE A 210 -14.15 -8.38 1.73
N PHE A 211 -15.01 -9.23 2.27
CA PHE A 211 -14.91 -9.71 3.64
C PHE A 211 -14.81 -11.24 3.66
N ASP A 212 -13.93 -11.78 4.48
CA ASP A 212 -14.01 -13.21 4.82
C ASP A 212 -15.03 -13.38 5.97
N PRO A 213 -16.20 -13.97 5.73
CA PRO A 213 -17.25 -14.10 6.73
C PRO A 213 -16.90 -15.03 7.90
N VAL A 214 -15.80 -15.77 7.80
CA VAL A 214 -15.29 -16.63 8.88
C VAL A 214 -14.24 -15.93 9.75
N LEU A 215 -13.48 -15.03 9.13
CA LEU A 215 -12.38 -14.30 9.80
C LEU A 215 -12.81 -12.91 10.29
N HIS A 216 -13.72 -12.25 9.59
CA HIS A 216 -14.18 -10.92 9.97
C HIS A 216 -14.97 -10.98 11.29
N SER A 217 -14.60 -10.13 12.24
CA SER A 217 -15.25 -9.99 13.53
C SER A 217 -15.84 -8.60 13.67
N GLY A 218 -17.13 -8.52 13.87
CA GLY A 218 -17.87 -7.26 14.03
C GLY A 218 -18.82 -6.96 12.87
N PRO A 219 -19.46 -5.79 12.86
CA PRO A 219 -20.33 -5.38 11.77
C PRO A 219 -19.52 -5.07 10.52
N PHE A 220 -20.03 -5.47 9.35
CA PHE A 220 -19.45 -5.07 8.08
C PHE A 220 -19.66 -3.56 7.86
N VAL A 221 -18.57 -2.84 7.62
CA VAL A 221 -18.60 -1.41 7.29
C VAL A 221 -18.42 -1.26 5.79
N GLN A 222 -19.46 -0.79 5.12
CA GLN A 222 -19.44 -0.57 3.68
C GLN A 222 -18.97 0.85 3.36
N ASP A 223 -17.99 0.98 2.48
CA ASP A 223 -17.62 2.28 1.93
C ASP A 223 -18.76 2.84 1.06
N ALA A 224 -18.84 4.15 0.94
CA ALA A 224 -19.77 4.77 0.01
C ALA A 224 -19.54 4.26 -1.42
N ASN A 225 -20.62 3.85 -2.07
CA ASN A 225 -20.63 3.32 -3.43
C ASN A 225 -19.81 2.01 -3.64
N ALA A 226 -19.36 1.34 -2.59
CA ALA A 226 -18.74 0.04 -2.72
C ALA A 226 -19.78 -1.08 -2.85
N THR A 227 -19.44 -2.10 -3.61
CA THR A 227 -20.16 -3.37 -3.59
C THR A 227 -19.54 -4.28 -2.55
N MET A 228 -20.35 -4.81 -1.62
CA MET A 228 -19.90 -5.77 -0.62
C MET A 228 -19.89 -7.18 -1.18
N ILE A 229 -18.82 -7.90 -0.92
CA ILE A 229 -18.65 -9.31 -1.32
C ILE A 229 -18.07 -10.09 -0.16
N GLY A 230 -18.59 -11.30 0.05
CA GLY A 230 -17.97 -12.28 0.93
C GLY A 230 -17.06 -13.20 0.12
N GLU A 231 -15.82 -13.37 0.53
CA GLU A 231 -14.88 -14.32 -0.07
C GLU A 231 -14.24 -15.18 1.02
N LEU A 232 -14.32 -16.50 0.83
CA LEU A 232 -13.71 -17.46 1.73
C LEU A 232 -12.25 -17.69 1.35
N ASP A 233 -11.38 -17.86 2.34
CA ASP A 233 -9.94 -17.99 2.15
C ASP A 233 -9.28 -16.74 1.53
N LEU A 234 -9.81 -15.54 1.83
CA LEU A 234 -9.29 -14.24 1.38
C LEU A 234 -7.83 -13.99 1.77
N GLY A 235 -7.36 -14.64 2.84
CA GLY A 235 -6.02 -14.42 3.38
C GLY A 235 -5.96 -13.35 4.48
N GLY A 236 -7.01 -12.55 4.61
CA GLY A 236 -7.28 -11.54 5.63
C GLY A 236 -8.76 -11.47 5.94
N SER A 237 -9.16 -10.62 6.89
CA SER A 237 -10.59 -10.42 7.25
C SER A 237 -11.30 -9.48 6.27
N PHE A 238 -10.55 -8.60 5.61
CA PHE A 238 -11.06 -7.54 4.73
C PHE A 238 -10.05 -7.23 3.63
N GLU A 239 -10.55 -6.95 2.42
CA GLU A 239 -9.79 -6.35 1.31
C GLU A 239 -10.63 -5.28 0.62
N ARG A 240 -9.96 -4.23 0.13
CA ARG A 240 -10.55 -3.16 -0.67
C ARG A 240 -9.96 -3.14 -2.07
N ILE A 241 -10.84 -3.02 -3.07
CA ILE A 241 -10.46 -2.70 -4.45
C ILE A 241 -11.11 -1.35 -4.78
N TYR A 242 -10.30 -0.39 -5.21
CA TYR A 242 -10.80 0.92 -5.61
C TYR A 242 -11.29 0.90 -7.06
N SER A 243 -12.43 1.53 -7.35
CA SER A 243 -12.67 1.99 -8.72
C SER A 243 -11.87 3.27 -8.97
N PRO A 244 -11.65 3.68 -10.25
CA PRO A 244 -11.00 4.96 -10.53
C PRO A 244 -11.63 6.14 -9.80
N ALA A 245 -12.95 6.25 -9.77
CA ALA A 245 -13.67 7.29 -9.04
C ALA A 245 -13.48 7.20 -7.51
N ALA A 246 -13.38 5.99 -6.95
CA ALA A 246 -13.19 5.82 -5.51
C ALA A 246 -11.81 6.24 -5.01
N LEU A 247 -10.85 6.55 -5.91
CA LEU A 247 -9.55 7.11 -5.53
C LEU A 247 -9.67 8.49 -4.86
N GLU A 248 -10.78 9.21 -5.03
CA GLU A 248 -11.06 10.45 -4.31
C GLU A 248 -10.97 10.30 -2.78
N ARG A 249 -11.17 9.08 -2.24
CA ARG A 249 -10.99 8.79 -0.80
C ARG A 249 -9.58 9.04 -0.31
N ILE A 250 -8.59 8.76 -1.15
CA ILE A 250 -7.16 8.73 -0.80
C ILE A 250 -6.35 9.82 -1.52
N ILE A 251 -6.90 10.39 -2.59
CA ILE A 251 -6.33 11.59 -3.22
C ILE A 251 -6.90 12.81 -2.49
N ARG A 252 -6.13 13.37 -1.59
CA ARG A 252 -6.50 14.41 -0.64
C ARG A 252 -5.90 15.76 -1.06
N PRO A 253 -6.63 16.60 -1.84
CA PRO A 253 -6.12 17.88 -2.31
C PRO A 253 -5.95 18.93 -1.20
N ASP A 254 -6.52 18.67 -0.02
CA ASP A 254 -6.37 19.46 1.19
C ASP A 254 -5.03 19.27 1.91
N LEU A 255 -4.26 18.25 1.51
CA LEU A 255 -2.94 17.97 2.07
C LEU A 255 -1.83 18.54 1.19
N ASP A 256 -0.73 18.99 1.82
CA ASP A 256 0.47 19.48 1.13
C ASP A 256 1.31 18.30 0.60
N VAL A 257 0.73 17.53 -0.32
CA VAL A 257 1.40 16.43 -1.02
C VAL A 257 0.90 16.34 -2.46
N LYS A 258 1.73 15.74 -3.32
CA LYS A 258 1.39 15.43 -4.71
C LYS A 258 1.26 13.92 -4.89
N TYR A 259 0.37 13.51 -5.76
CA TYR A 259 0.06 12.12 -6.02
C TYR A 259 0.43 11.75 -7.45
N THR A 260 1.12 10.62 -7.63
CA THR A 260 1.35 10.01 -8.93
C THR A 260 0.96 8.55 -8.84
N LEU A 261 -0.04 8.14 -9.62
CA LEU A 261 -0.40 6.73 -9.79
C LEU A 261 0.40 6.17 -10.95
N TYR A 262 1.17 5.14 -10.69
CA TYR A 262 1.94 4.44 -11.71
C TYR A 262 1.25 3.16 -12.14
N ARG A 263 1.12 2.96 -13.45
CA ARG A 263 0.82 1.66 -14.03
C ARG A 263 2.14 0.90 -14.18
N VAL A 264 2.25 -0.23 -13.50
CA VAL A 264 3.45 -1.08 -13.54
C VAL A 264 3.45 -1.94 -14.81
N ARG A 265 4.56 -1.92 -15.54
CA ARG A 265 4.79 -2.63 -16.80
C ARG A 265 6.08 -3.44 -16.74
N GLY A 266 6.37 -4.22 -17.78
CA GLY A 266 7.63 -4.97 -17.88
C GLY A 266 7.71 -6.25 -17.04
N VAL A 267 6.66 -6.56 -16.24
CA VAL A 267 6.70 -7.68 -15.28
C VAL A 267 6.63 -9.08 -15.90
N GLN A 268 6.32 -9.20 -17.17
CA GLN A 268 6.15 -10.50 -17.86
C GLN A 268 7.44 -11.34 -17.91
N GLN A 269 8.59 -10.69 -17.76
CA GLN A 269 9.90 -11.34 -17.75
C GLN A 269 10.27 -11.91 -16.38
N ILE A 270 9.53 -11.54 -15.33
CA ILE A 270 9.75 -12.05 -13.97
C ILE A 270 9.07 -13.40 -13.85
N ASN A 271 9.84 -14.46 -13.59
CA ASN A 271 9.31 -15.78 -13.29
C ASN A 271 8.58 -15.74 -11.95
N ALA A 272 7.25 -15.77 -12.02
CA ALA A 272 6.39 -15.75 -10.85
C ALA A 272 5.72 -17.09 -10.63
N ASP A 273 5.55 -17.44 -9.37
CA ASP A 273 4.72 -18.57 -8.96
C ASP A 273 3.26 -18.36 -9.41
N ARG A 274 2.61 -19.44 -9.84
CA ARG A 274 1.21 -19.43 -10.27
C ARG A 274 0.24 -19.00 -9.16
N LYS A 275 0.60 -19.19 -7.90
CA LYS A 275 -0.26 -18.89 -6.75
C LYS A 275 -0.25 -17.40 -6.39
N HIS A 276 0.88 -16.71 -6.59
CA HIS A 276 1.06 -15.30 -6.29
C HIS A 276 1.66 -14.56 -7.49
N PRO A 277 0.88 -14.40 -8.55
CA PRO A 277 1.39 -13.92 -9.82
C PRO A 277 1.77 -12.44 -9.75
N VAL A 278 2.96 -12.10 -10.24
CA VAL A 278 3.47 -10.71 -10.30
C VAL A 278 2.56 -9.76 -11.09
N HIS A 279 1.76 -10.27 -12.03
CA HIS A 279 0.83 -9.45 -12.80
C HIS A 279 -0.29 -8.82 -11.95
N ARG A 280 -0.45 -9.24 -10.67
CA ARG A 280 -1.33 -8.54 -9.71
C ARG A 280 -0.74 -7.21 -9.23
N VAL A 281 0.57 -7.00 -9.36
CA VAL A 281 1.22 -5.72 -9.08
C VAL A 281 1.05 -4.81 -10.31
N ARG A 282 -0.15 -4.23 -10.45
CA ARG A 282 -0.53 -3.42 -11.62
C ARG A 282 -0.35 -1.93 -11.41
N TYR A 283 -0.54 -1.49 -10.18
CA TYR A 283 -0.48 -0.07 -9.85
C TYR A 283 0.32 0.15 -8.58
N ALA A 284 1.03 1.27 -8.55
CA ALA A 284 1.69 1.80 -7.36
C ALA A 284 1.33 3.27 -7.20
N LEU A 285 1.01 3.69 -5.98
CA LEU A 285 0.75 5.09 -5.67
C LEU A 285 1.98 5.70 -5.01
N LEU A 286 2.52 6.73 -5.62
CA LEU A 286 3.55 7.59 -5.04
C LEU A 286 2.90 8.86 -4.49
N ILE A 287 3.17 9.16 -3.22
CA ILE A 287 2.79 10.39 -2.53
C ILE A 287 4.07 11.14 -2.22
N ARG A 288 4.21 12.36 -2.67
CA ARG A 288 5.44 13.16 -2.49
C ARG A 288 5.14 14.49 -1.83
N LYS A 289 5.82 14.79 -0.75
CA LYS A 289 5.78 16.11 -0.12
C LYS A 289 6.67 17.06 -0.91
N PRO A 290 6.19 18.22 -1.37
CA PRO A 290 7.00 19.19 -2.09
C PRO A 290 8.22 19.64 -1.26
N HIS A 291 9.30 20.04 -1.92
CA HIS A 291 10.37 20.73 -1.23
C HIS A 291 9.84 22.07 -0.69
N ALA A 292 10.31 22.46 0.49
CA ALA A 292 10.03 23.80 0.99
C ALA A 292 10.47 24.81 -0.09
N SER A 293 9.52 25.55 -0.63
CA SER A 293 9.84 26.66 -1.52
C SER A 293 10.68 27.65 -0.71
N ASN A 294 11.83 28.08 -1.24
CA ASN A 294 12.50 29.25 -0.72
C ASN A 294 11.54 30.43 -0.95
N VAL A 295 10.67 30.68 0.00
CA VAL A 295 9.93 31.94 0.06
C VAL A 295 11.00 32.99 0.29
N SER A 296 11.45 33.62 -0.78
CA SER A 296 12.22 34.85 -0.68
C SER A 296 11.37 35.81 0.14
N VAL A 297 11.78 36.02 1.40
CA VAL A 297 11.28 37.12 2.22
C VAL A 297 11.69 38.38 1.48
N SER A 298 10.80 38.88 0.65
CA SER A 298 10.87 40.23 0.10
C SER A 298 10.80 41.14 1.32
N THR A 299 11.98 41.55 1.79
CA THR A 299 12.13 42.60 2.77
C THR A 299 11.43 43.85 2.22
N ARG A 300 10.23 44.11 2.73
CA ARG A 300 9.63 45.46 2.70
C ARG A 300 10.48 46.39 3.56
N SER A 301 11.54 46.90 2.99
CA SER A 301 12.35 47.97 3.56
C SER A 301 12.77 48.88 2.40
N GLU A 302 11.89 49.77 2.06
CA GLU A 302 12.21 51.02 1.38
C GLU A 302 10.92 51.77 1.08
N ARG A 303 10.34 52.42 2.09
CA ARG A 303 9.50 53.62 1.98
C ARG A 303 9.31 54.31 3.32
N ALA A 304 10.39 54.94 3.79
CA ALA A 304 10.30 55.97 4.80
C ALA A 304 11.56 56.83 4.73
N ALA A 305 11.75 57.54 3.61
CA ALA A 305 12.66 58.69 3.53
C ALA A 305 12.30 59.55 2.32
N SER A 306 11.23 60.32 2.46
CA SER A 306 11.05 61.61 1.75
C SER A 306 9.66 62.15 2.05
N ALA A 307 9.55 62.92 3.14
CA ALA A 307 8.67 64.07 3.32
C ALA A 307 9.26 64.93 4.47
#